data_d9ce1ac7ec6f732b2821e92cb485378c
#
_entry.id   d9ce1ac7ec6f732b2821e92cb485378c
#
_cell.length_a   1.000
_cell.length_b   1.000
_cell.length_c   1.000
_cell.angle_alpha   90.00
_cell.angle_beta   90.00
_cell.angle_gamma   90.00
#
_symmetry.space_group_name_H-M   'P 1'
#
loop_
_entity.id
_entity.type
_entity.pdbx_description
1 polymer ?
#
loop_
_entity_poly.entity_id
_entity_poly.type
_entity_poly.pdbx_seq_one_letter_code
_entity_poly.pdbx_strand_id
1 'polypeptide(L)'
;MIQKHNSNDMKLKLFFVLLSLIFCGCSEGTFSPQNFYKVKKIVKKENNVFFIYAEKNDSIYKIYTHYNGFREPNSVELKRGSVFNLPLKSFNMRQINELGMASWADITSTIYYDVPVCKEEDKGIDDIYECGSINGIYYGSDQIR
;
A
#
# COMPACT_ATOMS: atom_id res chain seq x y z
N MET A 1 67.04 -26.28 -16.10
CA MET A 1 65.77 -26.78 -15.52
C MET A 1 64.67 -25.77 -15.84
N ILE A 2 63.84 -26.01 -16.85
CA ILE A 2 62.82 -25.07 -17.31
C ILE A 2 61.51 -25.53 -16.73
N GLN A 3 60.97 -24.73 -15.79
CA GLN A 3 59.63 -24.99 -15.23
C GLN A 3 58.55 -24.71 -16.30
N LYS A 4 57.84 -25.76 -16.73
CA LYS A 4 56.65 -25.67 -17.55
C LYS A 4 55.55 -25.03 -16.74
N HIS A 5 55.25 -23.77 -16.95
CA HIS A 5 54.14 -23.06 -16.35
C HIS A 5 52.82 -23.67 -16.90
N ASN A 6 52.01 -24.21 -16.01
CA ASN A 6 50.83 -24.99 -16.35
C ASN A 6 49.72 -24.03 -16.83
N SER A 7 49.57 -23.93 -18.16
CA SER A 7 48.54 -23.06 -18.83
C SER A 7 47.14 -23.30 -18.35
N ASN A 8 46.82 -24.46 -17.75
CA ASN A 8 45.49 -24.80 -17.27
C ASN A 8 45.11 -24.07 -15.96
N ASP A 9 46.13 -23.79 -15.10
CA ASP A 9 45.91 -23.07 -13.86
C ASP A 9 45.50 -21.59 -14.09
N MET A 10 46.06 -21.00 -15.15
CA MET A 10 45.75 -19.63 -15.51
C MET A 10 44.31 -19.48 -16.09
N LYS A 11 43.89 -20.46 -16.87
CA LYS A 11 42.52 -20.49 -17.43
C LYS A 11 41.46 -20.71 -16.34
N LEU A 12 41.75 -21.56 -15.36
CA LEU A 12 40.87 -21.83 -14.23
C LEU A 12 40.72 -20.59 -13.33
N LYS A 13 41.78 -19.89 -13.02
CA LYS A 13 41.78 -18.64 -12.25
C LYS A 13 41.02 -17.52 -12.97
N LEU A 14 41.17 -17.40 -14.29
CA LEU A 14 40.47 -16.43 -15.10
C LEU A 14 38.96 -16.72 -15.12
N PHE A 15 38.57 -17.99 -15.16
CA PHE A 15 37.16 -18.40 -15.11
C PHE A 15 36.51 -18.06 -13.78
N PHE A 16 37.19 -18.27 -12.64
CA PHE A 16 36.68 -17.88 -11.31
C PHE A 16 36.56 -16.36 -11.13
N VAL A 17 37.46 -15.59 -11.68
CA VAL A 17 37.41 -14.12 -11.65
C VAL A 17 36.21 -13.61 -12.51
N LEU A 18 35.99 -14.22 -13.67
CA LEU A 18 34.83 -13.86 -14.52
C LEU A 18 33.51 -14.23 -13.87
N LEU A 19 33.44 -15.38 -13.18
CA LEU A 19 32.24 -15.83 -12.47
C LEU A 19 31.92 -14.93 -11.27
N SER A 20 32.91 -14.40 -10.56
CA SER A 20 32.68 -13.49 -9.43
C SER A 20 32.19 -12.10 -9.86
N LEU A 21 32.51 -11.66 -11.09
CA LEU A 21 32.02 -10.39 -11.63
C LEU A 21 30.52 -10.43 -12.02
N ILE A 22 29.97 -11.62 -12.29
CA ILE A 22 28.54 -11.78 -12.65
C ILE A 22 27.65 -11.68 -11.42
N PHE A 23 28.16 -11.98 -10.21
CA PHE A 23 27.39 -11.87 -8.95
C PHE A 23 27.42 -10.48 -8.30
N CYS A 24 28.19 -9.53 -8.80
CA CYS A 24 28.32 -8.19 -8.22
C CYS A 24 27.37 -7.14 -8.85
N GLY A 25 26.33 -7.55 -9.58
CA GLY A 25 25.47 -6.67 -10.36
C GLY A 25 24.03 -6.53 -9.90
N CYS A 26 23.59 -7.16 -8.82
CA CYS A 26 22.30 -6.89 -8.21
C CYS A 26 22.46 -5.91 -7.04
N SER A 27 22.60 -4.62 -7.33
CA SER A 27 22.14 -3.63 -6.36
C SER A 27 20.62 -3.77 -6.31
N GLU A 28 20.11 -4.56 -5.39
CA GLU A 28 18.73 -4.46 -4.94
C GLU A 28 18.58 -3.02 -4.44
N GLY A 29 18.02 -2.16 -5.30
CA GLY A 29 17.46 -0.92 -4.84
C GLY A 29 16.55 -1.33 -3.69
N THR A 30 16.82 -0.85 -2.49
CA THR A 30 15.96 -1.00 -1.32
C THR A 30 14.64 -0.36 -1.67
N PHE A 31 13.76 -1.13 -2.33
CA PHE A 31 12.34 -0.79 -2.44
C PHE A 31 11.84 -0.77 -1.01
N SER A 32 11.72 0.43 -0.45
CA SER A 32 10.89 0.66 0.73
C SER A 32 9.61 -0.15 0.51
N PRO A 33 9.15 -0.98 1.46
CA PRO A 33 7.94 -1.75 1.27
C PRO A 33 6.80 -0.76 1.00
N GLN A 34 6.48 -0.57 -0.27
CA GLN A 34 5.47 0.35 -0.72
C GLN A 34 4.16 -0.13 -0.11
N ASN A 35 3.34 0.79 0.37
CA ASN A 35 2.06 0.50 1.00
C ASN A 35 1.02 0.07 -0.04
N PHE A 36 1.30 -1.04 -0.74
CA PHE A 36 0.39 -1.59 -1.72
C PHE A 36 -0.75 -2.35 -1.05
N TYR A 37 -1.96 -1.97 -1.41
CA TYR A 37 -3.20 -2.57 -0.98
C TYR A 37 -3.95 -3.13 -2.19
N LYS A 38 -4.48 -4.34 -2.08
CA LYS A 38 -5.31 -4.98 -3.10
C LYS A 38 -6.78 -4.81 -2.75
N VAL A 39 -7.56 -4.17 -3.59
CA VAL A 39 -9.00 -4.01 -3.39
C VAL A 39 -9.72 -5.36 -3.46
N LYS A 40 -10.42 -5.71 -2.41
CA LYS A 40 -11.22 -6.94 -2.30
C LYS A 40 -12.68 -6.70 -2.60
N LYS A 41 -13.24 -5.58 -2.11
CA LYS A 41 -14.65 -5.26 -2.20
C LYS A 41 -14.84 -3.74 -2.16
N ILE A 42 -15.81 -3.24 -2.89
CA ILE A 42 -16.28 -1.85 -2.82
C ILE A 42 -17.79 -1.89 -2.57
N VAL A 43 -18.27 -1.12 -1.61
CA VAL A 43 -19.68 -1.01 -1.26
C VAL A 43 -20.07 0.46 -1.34
N LYS A 44 -21.03 0.79 -2.19
CA LYS A 44 -21.65 2.10 -2.22
C LYS A 44 -22.71 2.18 -1.13
N LYS A 45 -22.68 3.23 -0.35
CA LYS A 45 -23.66 3.61 0.66
C LYS A 45 -24.47 4.82 0.18
N GLU A 46 -25.34 5.33 1.02
CA GLU A 46 -26.06 6.58 0.80
C GLU A 46 -25.11 7.78 0.73
N ASN A 47 -25.60 8.92 0.30
CA ASN A 47 -24.86 10.20 0.23
C ASN A 47 -23.53 10.10 -0.51
N ASN A 48 -23.42 9.24 -1.56
CA ASN A 48 -22.19 9.02 -2.32
C ASN A 48 -20.97 8.61 -1.46
N VAL A 49 -21.21 7.99 -0.32
CA VAL A 49 -20.18 7.38 0.51
C VAL A 49 -19.85 5.98 -0.03
N PHE A 50 -18.57 5.63 -0.01
CA PHE A 50 -18.08 4.32 -0.42
C PHE A 50 -17.23 3.72 0.69
N PHE A 51 -17.40 2.43 0.92
CA PHE A 51 -16.52 1.62 1.75
C PHE A 51 -15.70 0.73 0.83
N ILE A 52 -14.37 0.89 0.91
CA ILE A 52 -13.39 0.12 0.15
C ILE A 52 -12.67 -0.81 1.12
N TYR A 53 -12.79 -2.10 0.89
CA TYR A 53 -12.09 -3.12 1.66
C TYR A 53 -10.84 -3.50 0.89
N ALA A 54 -9.69 -3.23 1.46
CA ALA A 54 -8.40 -3.49 0.86
C ALA A 54 -7.55 -4.42 1.74
N GLU A 55 -6.82 -5.31 1.11
CA GLU A 55 -5.96 -6.30 1.77
C GLU A 55 -4.49 -5.92 1.63
N LYS A 56 -3.76 -6.07 2.72
CA LYS A 56 -2.30 -6.00 2.77
C LYS A 56 -1.80 -6.93 3.88
N ASN A 57 -0.85 -7.82 3.57
CA ASN A 57 -0.26 -8.76 4.54
C ASN A 57 -1.32 -9.54 5.34
N ASP A 58 -2.30 -10.12 4.63
CA ASP A 58 -3.42 -10.89 5.18
C ASP A 58 -4.37 -10.12 6.11
N SER A 59 -4.15 -8.82 6.29
CA SER A 59 -5.06 -7.94 7.04
C SER A 59 -6.00 -7.19 6.11
N ILE A 60 -7.25 -6.98 6.55
CA ILE A 60 -8.26 -6.22 5.82
C ILE A 60 -8.41 -4.83 6.42
N TYR A 61 -8.31 -3.83 5.57
CA TYR A 61 -8.43 -2.41 5.87
C TYR A 61 -9.75 -1.89 5.33
N LYS A 62 -10.59 -1.28 6.18
CA LYS A 62 -11.83 -0.63 5.78
C LYS A 62 -11.55 0.85 5.56
N ILE A 63 -11.64 1.29 4.32
CA ILE A 63 -11.40 2.67 3.92
C ILE A 63 -12.74 3.29 3.58
N TYR A 64 -13.07 4.43 4.17
CA TYR A 64 -14.26 5.18 3.82
C TYR A 64 -13.89 6.43 3.01
N THR A 65 -14.67 6.72 2.00
CA THR A 65 -14.48 7.86 1.10
C THR A 65 -15.82 8.43 0.68
N HIS A 66 -15.80 9.69 0.23
CA HIS A 66 -16.99 10.35 -0.32
C HIS A 66 -16.70 10.83 -1.74
N TYR A 67 -17.68 10.68 -2.64
CA TYR A 67 -17.59 11.23 -3.99
C TYR A 67 -18.26 12.60 -4.03
N ASN A 68 -17.49 13.64 -4.26
CA ASN A 68 -17.94 15.03 -4.27
C ASN A 68 -18.58 15.48 -5.61
N GLY A 69 -18.82 14.55 -6.54
CA GLY A 69 -19.38 14.84 -7.86
C GLY A 69 -18.35 15.24 -8.93
N PHE A 70 -17.08 15.45 -8.56
CA PHE A 70 -16.03 15.82 -9.50
C PHE A 70 -15.04 14.68 -9.68
N ARG A 71 -14.74 14.34 -10.93
CA ARG A 71 -13.71 13.37 -11.28
C ARG A 71 -12.52 14.08 -11.87
N GLU A 72 -11.36 13.93 -11.27
CA GLU A 72 -10.10 14.45 -11.83
C GLU A 72 -9.79 13.79 -13.18
N PRO A 73 -9.27 14.56 -14.16
CA PRO A 73 -9.07 14.06 -15.54
C PRO A 73 -8.21 12.80 -15.64
N ASN A 74 -7.19 12.68 -14.80
CA ASN A 74 -6.24 11.55 -14.82
C ASN A 74 -6.51 10.52 -13.71
N SER A 75 -7.67 10.61 -13.03
CA SER A 75 -7.99 9.66 -11.96
C SER A 75 -8.30 8.27 -12.50
N VAL A 76 -7.83 7.26 -11.77
CA VAL A 76 -8.06 5.85 -12.07
C VAL A 76 -9.20 5.32 -11.20
N GLU A 77 -10.18 4.67 -11.83
CA GLU A 77 -11.27 4.04 -11.10
C GLU A 77 -10.77 2.79 -10.36
N LEU A 78 -11.05 2.75 -9.06
CA LEU A 78 -10.76 1.60 -8.22
C LEU A 78 -11.74 0.46 -8.54
N LYS A 79 -11.21 -0.72 -8.79
CA LYS A 79 -12.01 -1.93 -9.06
C LYS A 79 -11.53 -3.08 -8.19
N ARG A 80 -12.39 -4.06 -7.97
CA ARG A 80 -11.98 -5.30 -7.30
C ARG A 80 -10.77 -5.91 -8.01
N GLY A 81 -9.75 -6.26 -7.25
CA GLY A 81 -8.49 -6.80 -7.75
C GLY A 81 -7.42 -5.75 -8.09
N SER A 82 -7.77 -4.47 -8.19
CA SER A 82 -6.78 -3.40 -8.39
C SER A 82 -5.83 -3.28 -7.20
N VAL A 83 -4.60 -2.90 -7.48
CA VAL A 83 -3.54 -2.73 -6.47
C VAL A 83 -3.06 -1.28 -6.49
N PHE A 84 -2.99 -0.64 -5.33
CA PHE A 84 -2.59 0.76 -5.19
C PHE A 84 -1.63 0.96 -4.04
N ASN A 85 -0.83 2.00 -4.16
CA ASN A 85 -0.10 2.57 -3.04
C ASN A 85 -0.98 3.63 -2.38
N LEU A 86 -1.60 3.28 -1.25
CA LEU A 86 -2.53 4.17 -0.55
C LEU A 86 -1.91 4.75 0.71
N PRO A 87 -1.80 6.09 0.83
CA PRO A 87 -1.42 6.75 2.07
C PRO A 87 -2.62 6.73 3.04
N LEU A 88 -2.85 5.59 3.68
CA LEU A 88 -3.94 5.44 4.65
C LEU A 88 -3.61 6.17 5.95
N LYS A 89 -4.61 6.91 6.47
CA LYS A 89 -4.58 7.51 7.80
C LYS A 89 -5.58 6.76 8.67
N SER A 90 -5.11 6.13 9.76
CA SER A 90 -5.98 5.53 10.75
C SER A 90 -6.90 6.59 11.37
N PHE A 91 -8.17 6.27 11.49
CA PHE A 91 -9.14 7.15 12.12
C PHE A 91 -8.80 7.37 13.61
N ASN A 92 -8.43 6.33 14.33
CA ASN A 92 -8.00 6.42 15.72
C ASN A 92 -6.80 7.35 15.90
N MET A 93 -5.77 7.19 15.07
CA MET A 93 -4.56 8.02 15.15
C MET A 93 -4.87 9.49 14.84
N ARG A 94 -5.81 9.77 13.92
CA ARG A 94 -6.24 11.14 13.65
C ARG A 94 -6.92 11.76 14.86
N GLN A 95 -7.84 11.05 15.51
CA GLN A 95 -8.54 11.52 16.69
C GLN A 95 -7.58 11.81 17.85
N ILE A 96 -6.60 10.95 18.05
CA ILE A 96 -5.55 11.15 19.07
C ILE A 96 -4.76 12.42 18.78
N ASN A 97 -4.30 12.61 17.55
CA ASN A 97 -3.40 13.70 17.19
C ASN A 97 -4.10 15.06 17.06
N GLU A 98 -5.31 15.09 16.47
CA GLU A 98 -6.01 16.36 16.18
C GLU A 98 -6.90 16.82 17.35
N LEU A 99 -7.49 15.90 18.10
CA LEU A 99 -8.44 16.23 19.17
C LEU A 99 -7.86 16.06 20.58
N GLY A 100 -6.59 15.64 20.70
CA GLY A 100 -5.94 15.42 22.00
C GLY A 100 -6.59 14.32 22.83
N MET A 101 -7.29 13.38 22.19
CA MET A 101 -7.92 12.24 22.87
C MET A 101 -6.86 11.33 23.48
N ALA A 102 -7.18 10.72 24.61
CA ALA A 102 -6.28 9.77 25.25
C ALA A 102 -6.04 8.55 24.35
N SER A 103 -4.78 8.13 24.22
CA SER A 103 -4.36 7.04 23.33
C SER A 103 -5.00 5.67 23.63
N TRP A 104 -5.63 5.53 24.80
CA TRP A 104 -6.35 4.32 25.18
C TRP A 104 -7.81 4.30 24.72
N ALA A 105 -8.33 5.39 24.14
CA ALA A 105 -9.69 5.42 23.58
C ALA A 105 -9.70 4.69 22.23
N ASP A 106 -10.21 3.46 22.21
CA ASP A 106 -10.48 2.74 20.95
C ASP A 106 -11.80 3.22 20.37
N ILE A 107 -11.72 4.12 19.37
CA ILE A 107 -12.89 4.62 18.68
C ILE A 107 -13.25 3.64 17.58
N THR A 108 -14.34 2.91 17.79
CA THR A 108 -14.80 1.84 16.90
C THR A 108 -15.81 2.30 15.86
N SER A 109 -16.33 3.53 15.97
CA SER A 109 -17.33 4.06 15.07
C SER A 109 -17.29 5.58 14.90
N THR A 110 -17.75 6.06 13.75
CA THR A 110 -17.96 7.49 13.44
C THR A 110 -19.14 7.67 12.50
N ILE A 111 -19.59 8.92 12.32
CA ILE A 111 -20.56 9.29 11.28
C ILE A 111 -19.81 10.07 10.21
N TYR A 112 -19.98 9.67 8.96
CA TYR A 112 -19.32 10.29 7.81
C TYR A 112 -20.37 10.57 6.72
N TYR A 113 -20.70 11.85 6.48
CA TYR A 113 -21.80 12.28 5.59
C TYR A 113 -23.12 11.54 5.91
N ASP A 114 -23.51 11.56 7.18
CA ASP A 114 -24.72 10.90 7.74
C ASP A 114 -24.72 9.36 7.60
N VAL A 115 -23.62 8.76 7.16
CA VAL A 115 -23.48 7.31 7.07
C VAL A 115 -22.66 6.81 8.26
N PRO A 116 -23.18 5.87 9.07
CA PRO A 116 -22.39 5.26 10.14
C PRO A 116 -21.25 4.42 9.55
N VAL A 117 -20.06 4.62 10.09
CA VAL A 117 -18.85 3.86 9.77
C VAL A 117 -18.41 3.16 11.02
N CYS A 118 -18.65 1.86 11.12
CA CYS A 118 -18.34 1.06 12.30
C CYS A 118 -17.30 -0.01 11.96
N LYS A 119 -16.37 -0.24 12.89
CA LYS A 119 -15.39 -1.33 12.83
C LYS A 119 -16.08 -2.68 13.05
N GLU A 120 -17.01 -2.73 14.02
CA GLU A 120 -17.64 -3.94 14.50
C GLU A 120 -18.61 -4.61 13.54
N GLU A 121 -19.11 -3.86 12.53
CA GLU A 121 -20.00 -4.41 11.50
C GLU A 121 -19.32 -5.48 10.64
N ASP A 122 -18.00 -5.44 10.55
CA ASP A 122 -17.22 -6.29 9.66
C ASP A 122 -16.17 -7.08 10.43
N LYS A 123 -16.32 -8.38 10.50
CA LYS A 123 -15.34 -9.27 11.16
C LYS A 123 -14.00 -9.24 10.43
N GLY A 124 -12.93 -9.12 11.20
CA GLY A 124 -11.55 -9.27 10.71
C GLY A 124 -10.93 -8.02 10.09
N ILE A 125 -11.55 -6.84 10.25
CA ILE A 125 -10.88 -5.58 9.94
C ILE A 125 -10.02 -5.11 11.11
N ASP A 126 -8.86 -4.55 10.77
CA ASP A 126 -7.90 -4.06 11.77
C ASP A 126 -8.35 -2.71 12.33
N ASP A 127 -8.65 -1.74 11.46
CA ASP A 127 -9.11 -0.40 11.81
C ASP A 127 -9.89 0.23 10.66
N ILE A 128 -10.43 1.44 10.91
CA ILE A 128 -11.08 2.30 9.93
C ILE A 128 -10.08 3.33 9.44
N TYR A 129 -10.04 3.56 8.13
CA TYR A 129 -9.05 4.42 7.49
C TYR A 129 -9.68 5.46 6.57
N GLU A 130 -9.06 6.64 6.53
CA GLU A 130 -9.26 7.64 5.48
C GLU A 130 -8.12 7.59 4.46
N CYS A 131 -8.45 7.98 3.22
CA CYS A 131 -7.46 8.18 2.17
C CYS A 131 -7.76 9.45 1.39
N GLY A 132 -6.96 10.50 1.59
CA GLY A 132 -7.15 11.79 0.92
C GLY A 132 -6.93 11.75 -0.60
N SER A 133 -6.27 10.71 -1.09
CA SER A 133 -6.00 10.52 -2.53
C SER A 133 -7.16 9.84 -3.27
N ILE A 134 -8.26 9.52 -2.58
CA ILE A 134 -9.43 8.86 -3.17
C ILE A 134 -10.64 9.78 -3.04
N ASN A 135 -11.31 10.03 -4.15
CA ASN A 135 -12.59 10.72 -4.24
C ASN A 135 -13.66 9.72 -4.69
N GLY A 136 -14.45 9.21 -3.76
CA GLY A 136 -15.36 8.10 -4.00
C GLY A 136 -14.62 6.81 -4.35
N ILE A 137 -14.66 6.44 -5.62
CA ILE A 137 -13.91 5.28 -6.16
C ILE A 137 -12.80 5.70 -7.13
N TYR A 138 -12.49 6.99 -7.23
CA TYR A 138 -11.48 7.50 -8.15
C TYR A 138 -10.21 7.87 -7.39
N TYR A 139 -9.11 7.28 -7.80
CA TYR A 139 -7.79 7.53 -7.24
C TYR A 139 -7.05 8.56 -8.10
N GLY A 140 -6.62 9.66 -7.51
CA GLY A 140 -5.86 10.71 -8.18
C GLY A 140 -4.44 10.24 -8.51
N SER A 141 -4.01 10.42 -9.76
CA SER A 141 -2.72 9.97 -10.27
C SER A 141 -1.52 10.82 -9.79
N ASP A 142 -1.75 11.95 -9.15
CA ASP A 142 -0.68 12.90 -8.80
C ASP A 142 0.25 12.43 -7.66
N GLN A 143 0.03 11.23 -7.12
CA GLN A 143 0.84 10.64 -6.05
C GLN A 143 1.69 9.44 -6.50
N ILE A 144 1.78 9.19 -7.81
CA ILE A 144 2.78 8.27 -8.36
C ILE A 144 4.02 9.10 -8.73
N ARG A 145 4.76 9.56 -7.73
CA ARG A 145 6.11 10.10 -7.92
C ARG A 145 7.06 9.40 -6.99
#